data_507eee4e239a6b6cedfc8558dcb7173d
#
_entry.id   507eee4e239a6b6cedfc8558dcb7173d
#
_cell.length_a   1.000
_cell.length_b   1.000
_cell.length_c   1.000
_cell.angle_alpha   90.00
_cell.angle_beta   90.00
_cell.angle_gamma   90.00
#
_symmetry.space_group_name_H-M   'P 1'
#
loop_
_entity.id
_entity.type
_entity.pdbx_description
1 polymer ?
#
loop_
_entity_poly.entity_id
_entity_poly.type
_entity_poly.pdbx_seq_one_letter_code
_entity_poly.pdbx_strand_id
1 'polypeptide(L)'
;MNWDEIIYTDWKALFRKYQIEFGDYYNPIKLLTERDADGDLPGIIGCCSNRSAGKTTAFLLAALVLYKEYGAQSILLYRYSYELNACSAIFEDALSLYPDLGEEITAKPVAKGLFYQIFNDGQPFGFALSLNNVDSIKKYSPMFAKTFLLIMDEFQTESGSYLSGEVTKLQSLLLSVSRGGGKQSRFMRLCLLSNNVSLLNPYFIHFGIYKYYQKGTKLLHGKGYVFEFSYNAASSKAIRENGLFKAFEQSEYTNAMSGNEYLISADTFIQKPKGRSKYIFTILYDSDYYGVWEYFEDGYIYVSTKYDKSFKTVVTFRAADHMQTTIMLNHYDYLWNNIREAYKDGMLRFSDMKAKNMILDVLAIDLYK
;
A
#
# COMPACT_ATOMS: atom_id res chain seq x y z
N MET A 1 -19.18 6.10 -24.80
CA MET A 1 -18.01 5.41 -24.23
C MET A 1 -18.36 3.92 -24.22
N ASN A 2 -17.56 3.09 -24.88
CA ASN A 2 -17.69 1.63 -24.85
C ASN A 2 -16.84 1.08 -23.70
N TRP A 3 -17.49 0.64 -22.62
CA TRP A 3 -16.78 0.18 -21.43
C TRP A 3 -16.03 -1.14 -21.66
N ASP A 4 -16.53 -2.01 -22.52
CA ASP A 4 -15.86 -3.29 -22.79
C ASP A 4 -14.52 -3.08 -23.51
N GLU A 5 -14.45 -2.13 -24.45
CA GLU A 5 -13.18 -1.76 -25.09
C GLU A 5 -12.15 -1.21 -24.07
N ILE A 6 -12.61 -0.44 -23.09
CA ILE A 6 -11.74 0.11 -22.05
C ILE A 6 -11.27 -0.99 -21.09
N ILE A 7 -12.18 -1.87 -20.67
CA ILE A 7 -11.87 -2.97 -19.75
C ILE A 7 -10.84 -3.92 -20.34
N TYR A 8 -11.01 -4.25 -21.62
CA TYR A 8 -10.16 -5.20 -22.34
C TYR A 8 -9.13 -4.51 -23.23
N THR A 9 -8.67 -3.31 -22.85
CA THR A 9 -7.65 -2.55 -23.57
C THR A 9 -6.41 -3.41 -23.83
N ASP A 10 -5.97 -3.47 -25.09
CA ASP A 10 -4.62 -3.95 -25.42
C ASP A 10 -3.59 -2.84 -25.06
N TRP A 11 -3.12 -2.89 -23.83
CA TRP A 11 -2.18 -1.91 -23.30
C TRP A 11 -0.90 -1.82 -24.11
N LYS A 12 -0.41 -2.95 -24.65
CA LYS A 12 0.80 -2.98 -25.45
C LYS A 12 0.60 -2.26 -26.79
N ALA A 13 -0.52 -2.50 -27.45
CA ALA A 13 -0.86 -1.79 -28.67
C ALA A 13 -1.11 -0.31 -28.43
N LEU A 14 -1.81 0.02 -27.31
CA LEU A 14 -2.13 1.40 -26.96
C LEU A 14 -0.87 2.21 -26.66
N PHE A 15 0.04 1.74 -25.81
CA PHE A 15 1.30 2.44 -25.55
C PHE A 15 2.17 2.58 -26.81
N ARG A 16 2.19 1.57 -27.67
CA ARG A 16 2.91 1.64 -28.95
C ARG A 16 2.31 2.72 -29.89
N LYS A 17 1.00 2.82 -29.93
CA LYS A 17 0.30 3.86 -30.73
C LYS A 17 0.76 5.25 -30.37
N TYR A 18 0.97 5.52 -29.10
CA TYR A 18 1.47 6.82 -28.58
C TYR A 18 3.00 6.86 -28.42
N GLN A 19 3.73 5.89 -28.99
CA GLN A 19 5.20 5.81 -28.99
C GLN A 19 5.80 5.85 -27.57
N ILE A 20 5.06 5.29 -26.57
CA ILE A 20 5.52 5.25 -25.19
C ILE A 20 6.42 4.06 -24.97
N GLU A 21 7.67 4.34 -24.59
CA GLU A 21 8.69 3.37 -24.24
C GLU A 21 9.15 3.61 -22.79
N PHE A 22 9.17 2.55 -21.99
CA PHE A 22 9.51 2.66 -20.57
C PHE A 22 11.03 2.56 -20.32
N GLY A 23 11.81 2.00 -21.25
CA GLY A 23 13.26 1.88 -21.11
C GLY A 23 13.67 1.20 -19.80
N ASP A 24 14.49 1.89 -19.02
CA ASP A 24 14.95 1.45 -17.70
C ASP A 24 13.94 1.73 -16.56
N TYR A 25 12.81 2.36 -16.86
CA TYR A 25 11.77 2.66 -15.88
C TYR A 25 10.75 1.52 -15.77
N TYR A 26 9.91 1.61 -14.76
CA TYR A 26 8.83 0.66 -14.50
C TYR A 26 7.86 0.57 -15.69
N ASN A 27 7.65 -0.65 -16.19
CA ASN A 27 6.69 -0.93 -17.25
C ASN A 27 5.39 -1.51 -16.66
N PRO A 28 4.25 -0.79 -16.74
CA PRO A 28 3.01 -1.20 -16.09
C PRO A 28 2.24 -2.26 -16.88
N ILE A 29 2.63 -2.59 -18.12
CA ILE A 29 1.86 -3.47 -19.02
C ILE A 29 1.59 -4.82 -18.36
N LYS A 30 2.61 -5.41 -17.72
CA LYS A 30 2.45 -6.70 -17.06
C LYS A 30 1.35 -6.64 -15.99
N LEU A 31 1.42 -5.70 -15.06
CA LEU A 31 0.45 -5.57 -13.98
C LEU A 31 -0.95 -5.17 -14.51
N LEU A 32 -1.02 -4.32 -15.54
CA LEU A 32 -2.28 -3.92 -16.18
C LEU A 32 -2.99 -5.08 -16.89
N THR A 33 -2.27 -6.11 -17.32
CA THR A 33 -2.81 -7.29 -18.01
C THR A 33 -2.92 -8.53 -17.14
N GLU A 34 -2.38 -8.48 -15.91
CA GLU A 34 -2.37 -9.61 -14.98
C GLU A 34 -3.80 -9.99 -14.56
N ARG A 35 -3.99 -11.27 -14.24
CA ARG A 35 -5.25 -11.83 -13.78
C ARG A 35 -5.20 -12.10 -12.28
N ASP A 36 -6.33 -12.02 -11.63
CA ASP A 36 -6.46 -12.35 -10.22
C ASP A 36 -6.47 -13.87 -9.96
N ALA A 37 -6.68 -14.28 -8.72
CA ALA A 37 -6.69 -15.70 -8.33
C ALA A 37 -7.81 -16.52 -8.98
N ASP A 38 -8.90 -15.87 -9.40
CA ASP A 38 -10.06 -16.49 -10.08
C ASP A 38 -9.90 -16.47 -11.62
N GLY A 39 -8.83 -15.85 -12.15
CA GLY A 39 -8.56 -15.70 -13.57
C GLY A 39 -9.26 -14.49 -14.22
N ASP A 40 -9.87 -13.62 -13.42
CA ASP A 40 -10.56 -12.42 -13.87
C ASP A 40 -9.61 -11.20 -13.90
N LEU A 41 -10.04 -10.12 -14.57
CA LEU A 41 -9.34 -8.84 -14.47
C LEU A 41 -9.56 -8.24 -13.06
N PRO A 42 -8.50 -7.96 -12.30
CA PRO A 42 -8.65 -7.43 -10.96
C PRO A 42 -9.16 -5.99 -10.97
N GLY A 43 -10.07 -5.68 -10.06
CA GLY A 43 -10.50 -4.31 -9.78
C GLY A 43 -9.45 -3.51 -9.02
N ILE A 44 -8.52 -4.18 -8.32
CA ILE A 44 -7.44 -3.55 -7.55
C ILE A 44 -6.10 -4.13 -7.98
N ILE A 45 -5.18 -3.25 -8.37
CA ILE A 45 -3.80 -3.61 -8.64
C ILE A 45 -2.88 -2.75 -7.76
N GLY A 46 -1.84 -3.36 -7.22
CA GLY A 46 -0.87 -2.69 -6.39
C GLY A 46 0.54 -2.86 -6.93
N CYS A 47 1.36 -1.82 -6.86
CA CYS A 47 2.77 -1.87 -7.21
C CYS A 47 3.62 -1.29 -6.09
N CYS A 48 4.45 -2.13 -5.50
CA CYS A 48 5.46 -1.74 -4.53
C CYS A 48 6.85 -1.97 -5.13
N SER A 49 7.70 -0.95 -5.12
CA SER A 49 9.07 -1.09 -5.59
C SER A 49 10.00 -0.09 -4.90
N ASN A 50 11.29 -0.17 -5.19
CA ASN A 50 12.24 0.85 -4.76
C ASN A 50 11.89 2.23 -5.32
N ARG A 51 12.47 3.27 -4.70
CA ARG A 51 12.23 4.67 -5.06
C ARG A 51 12.76 4.99 -6.46
N SER A 52 12.17 6.02 -7.10
CA SER A 52 12.56 6.51 -8.43
C SER A 52 12.46 5.48 -9.57
N ALA A 53 11.70 4.41 -9.38
CA ALA A 53 11.47 3.40 -10.43
C ALA A 53 10.56 3.91 -11.57
N GLY A 54 9.86 5.04 -11.43
CA GLY A 54 8.96 5.59 -12.45
C GLY A 54 7.54 5.06 -12.40
N LYS A 55 7.11 4.42 -11.30
CA LYS A 55 5.74 3.88 -11.14
C LYS A 55 4.66 4.92 -11.38
N THR A 56 4.75 6.04 -10.70
CA THR A 56 3.76 7.13 -10.77
C THR A 56 3.61 7.61 -12.20
N THR A 57 4.70 7.97 -12.85
CA THR A 57 4.72 8.40 -14.27
C THR A 57 4.09 7.36 -15.18
N ALA A 58 4.43 6.07 -15.00
CA ALA A 58 3.90 4.99 -15.83
C ALA A 58 2.36 4.86 -15.72
N PHE A 59 1.78 4.99 -14.53
CA PHE A 59 0.33 4.95 -14.36
C PHE A 59 -0.37 6.26 -14.76
N LEU A 60 0.30 7.40 -14.66
CA LEU A 60 -0.20 8.66 -15.22
C LEU A 60 -0.24 8.61 -16.75
N LEU A 61 0.78 8.02 -17.39
CA LEU A 61 0.75 7.76 -18.84
C LEU A 61 -0.40 6.82 -19.21
N ALA A 62 -0.67 5.78 -18.42
CA ALA A 62 -1.83 4.91 -18.62
C ALA A 62 -3.16 5.70 -18.55
N ALA A 63 -3.29 6.63 -17.61
CA ALA A 63 -4.46 7.50 -17.50
C ALA A 63 -4.61 8.42 -18.73
N LEU A 64 -3.52 9.03 -19.18
CA LEU A 64 -3.49 9.94 -20.33
C LEU A 64 -3.85 9.23 -21.63
N VAL A 65 -3.28 8.05 -21.90
CA VAL A 65 -3.60 7.29 -23.13
C VAL A 65 -5.04 6.79 -23.13
N LEU A 66 -5.58 6.35 -21.98
CA LEU A 66 -7.00 5.99 -21.88
C LEU A 66 -7.92 7.18 -22.18
N TYR A 67 -7.56 8.34 -21.68
CA TYR A 67 -8.33 9.56 -21.96
C TYR A 67 -8.27 9.94 -23.44
N LYS A 68 -7.09 9.97 -24.04
CA LYS A 68 -6.91 10.31 -25.46
C LYS A 68 -7.63 9.32 -26.39
N GLU A 69 -7.60 8.04 -26.06
CA GLU A 69 -8.22 6.99 -26.90
C GLU A 69 -9.72 6.89 -26.74
N TYR A 70 -10.20 6.89 -25.48
CA TYR A 70 -11.59 6.54 -25.17
C TYR A 70 -12.37 7.67 -24.49
N GLY A 71 -11.72 8.76 -24.12
CA GLY A 71 -12.32 9.81 -23.28
C GLY A 71 -12.59 9.34 -21.84
N ALA A 72 -11.93 8.23 -21.41
CA ALA A 72 -12.07 7.71 -20.06
C ALA A 72 -11.35 8.60 -19.05
N GLN A 73 -12.07 9.04 -18.03
CA GLN A 73 -11.53 9.92 -17.01
C GLN A 73 -10.80 9.12 -15.93
N SER A 74 -9.90 9.80 -15.22
CA SER A 74 -9.17 9.24 -14.10
C SER A 74 -9.37 10.03 -12.82
N ILE A 75 -9.16 9.38 -11.67
CA ILE A 75 -9.15 10.04 -10.37
C ILE A 75 -7.77 9.86 -9.76
N LEU A 76 -7.13 10.98 -9.38
CA LEU A 76 -6.01 10.97 -8.45
C LEU A 76 -6.56 10.97 -7.03
N LEU A 77 -6.14 10.01 -6.24
CA LEU A 77 -6.64 9.81 -4.90
C LEU A 77 -5.53 10.13 -3.88
N TYR A 78 -5.81 11.08 -3.01
CA TYR A 78 -4.93 11.55 -1.95
C TYR A 78 -5.47 11.15 -0.59
N ARG A 79 -4.60 11.12 0.40
CA ARG A 79 -5.01 10.85 1.79
C ARG A 79 -5.66 12.08 2.40
N TYR A 80 -5.04 13.24 2.21
CA TYR A 80 -5.47 14.49 2.83
C TYR A 80 -5.84 15.55 1.79
N SER A 81 -6.74 16.45 2.18
CA SER A 81 -7.24 17.52 1.29
C SER A 81 -6.21 18.60 0.95
N TYR A 82 -5.22 18.82 1.81
CA TYR A 82 -4.17 19.80 1.52
C TYR A 82 -3.22 19.35 0.39
N GLU A 83 -3.20 18.07 0.06
CA GLU A 83 -2.41 17.52 -1.05
C GLU A 83 -3.02 17.83 -2.42
N LEU A 84 -4.32 18.17 -2.47
CA LEU A 84 -5.04 18.38 -3.72
C LEU A 84 -4.52 19.56 -4.57
N ASN A 85 -3.88 20.53 -3.94
CA ASN A 85 -3.40 21.75 -4.62
C ASN A 85 -2.31 21.45 -5.66
N ALA A 86 -1.57 20.35 -5.50
CA ALA A 86 -0.48 19.94 -6.38
C ALA A 86 -0.90 18.90 -7.44
N CYS A 87 -2.19 18.62 -7.58
CA CYS A 87 -2.67 17.50 -8.40
C CYS A 87 -2.43 17.68 -9.92
N SER A 88 -2.19 18.88 -10.43
CA SER A 88 -1.80 19.10 -11.83
C SER A 88 -0.31 18.93 -12.06
N ALA A 89 0.52 19.36 -11.11
CA ALA A 89 1.98 19.33 -11.25
C ALA A 89 2.56 17.91 -11.43
N ILE A 90 1.88 16.89 -10.89
CA ILE A 90 2.32 15.49 -11.02
C ILE A 90 2.39 15.01 -12.48
N PHE A 91 1.72 15.69 -13.41
CA PHE A 91 1.71 15.35 -14.83
C PHE A 91 2.83 16.01 -15.64
N GLU A 92 3.54 17.00 -15.09
CA GLU A 92 4.55 17.78 -15.84
C GLU A 92 5.62 16.90 -16.49
N ASP A 93 6.16 15.94 -15.73
CA ASP A 93 7.17 15.00 -16.26
C ASP A 93 6.60 14.13 -17.38
N ALA A 94 5.36 13.62 -17.23
CA ALA A 94 4.73 12.77 -18.22
C ALA A 94 4.48 13.53 -19.54
N LEU A 95 3.99 14.76 -19.47
CA LEU A 95 3.73 15.59 -20.65
C LEU A 95 5.02 16.08 -21.30
N SER A 96 6.06 16.40 -20.53
CA SER A 96 7.36 16.80 -21.08
C SER A 96 8.01 15.70 -21.92
N LEU A 97 7.80 14.42 -21.51
CA LEU A 97 8.30 13.27 -22.24
C LEU A 97 7.42 12.89 -23.44
N TYR A 98 6.11 13.12 -23.35
CA TYR A 98 5.12 12.70 -24.35
C TYR A 98 4.12 13.82 -24.64
N PRO A 99 4.52 14.88 -25.38
CA PRO A 99 3.68 16.06 -25.64
C PRO A 99 2.42 15.74 -26.45
N ASP A 100 2.40 14.66 -27.23
CA ASP A 100 1.20 14.21 -27.96
C ASP A 100 0.03 13.85 -27.03
N LEU A 101 0.29 13.63 -25.74
CA LEU A 101 -0.74 13.34 -24.74
C LEU A 101 -1.40 14.60 -24.16
N GLY A 102 -0.86 15.78 -24.42
CA GLY A 102 -1.39 17.07 -23.99
C GLY A 102 -0.29 18.11 -23.82
N GLU A 103 -0.65 19.37 -23.95
CA GLU A 103 0.27 20.49 -23.76
C GLU A 103 0.23 21.00 -22.32
N GLU A 104 -0.96 20.99 -21.69
CA GLU A 104 -1.15 21.58 -20.37
C GLU A 104 -2.18 20.78 -19.54
N ILE A 105 -1.82 20.46 -18.30
CA ILE A 105 -2.76 19.98 -17.28
C ILE A 105 -3.05 21.09 -16.28
N THR A 106 -4.32 21.45 -16.14
CA THR A 106 -4.80 22.42 -15.15
C THR A 106 -5.78 21.77 -14.19
N ALA A 107 -5.94 22.37 -13.01
CA ALA A 107 -6.90 21.91 -12.02
C ALA A 107 -7.72 23.06 -11.45
N LYS A 108 -9.03 22.87 -11.29
CA LYS A 108 -9.94 23.86 -10.72
C LYS A 108 -10.66 23.29 -9.51
N PRO A 109 -10.72 24.05 -8.39
CA PRO A 109 -11.43 23.61 -7.20
C PRO A 109 -12.95 23.53 -7.47
N VAL A 110 -13.57 22.46 -6.96
CA VAL A 110 -15.02 22.22 -6.98
C VAL A 110 -15.54 22.21 -5.57
N ALA A 111 -16.77 22.69 -5.35
CA ALA A 111 -17.43 22.72 -4.06
C ALA A 111 -16.57 23.36 -2.94
N LYS A 112 -16.02 24.55 -3.21
CA LYS A 112 -15.13 25.30 -2.29
C LYS A 112 -13.83 24.56 -1.93
N GLY A 113 -13.27 23.79 -2.89
CA GLY A 113 -12.03 23.05 -2.69
C GLY A 113 -12.19 21.69 -2.03
N LEU A 114 -13.43 21.18 -1.94
CA LEU A 114 -13.68 19.82 -1.45
C LEU A 114 -12.96 18.76 -2.28
N PHE A 115 -12.89 18.99 -3.58
CA PHE A 115 -12.12 18.23 -4.55
C PHE A 115 -11.77 19.12 -5.76
N TYR A 116 -10.93 18.64 -6.67
CA TYR A 116 -10.52 19.36 -7.85
C TYR A 116 -10.96 18.62 -9.11
N GLN A 117 -11.37 19.36 -10.12
CA GLN A 117 -11.53 18.85 -11.48
C GLN A 117 -10.26 19.14 -12.26
N ILE A 118 -9.75 18.12 -12.94
CA ILE A 118 -8.51 18.19 -13.74
C ILE A 118 -8.89 18.29 -15.21
N PHE A 119 -8.16 19.13 -15.93
CA PHE A 119 -8.36 19.39 -17.36
C PHE A 119 -7.06 19.10 -18.11
N ASN A 120 -7.18 18.50 -19.28
CA ASN A 120 -6.11 18.34 -20.25
C ASN A 120 -6.44 19.20 -21.47
N ASP A 121 -5.60 20.18 -21.80
CA ASP A 121 -5.85 21.16 -22.86
C ASP A 121 -7.25 21.82 -22.76
N GLY A 122 -7.64 22.17 -21.54
CA GLY A 122 -8.93 22.77 -21.24
C GLY A 122 -10.14 21.82 -21.25
N GLN A 123 -9.96 20.54 -21.59
CA GLN A 123 -11.04 19.53 -21.60
C GLN A 123 -11.05 18.72 -20.32
N PRO A 124 -12.24 18.34 -19.77
CA PRO A 124 -12.35 17.59 -18.54
C PRO A 124 -11.66 16.21 -18.64
N PHE A 125 -10.52 16.06 -17.96
CA PHE A 125 -9.71 14.84 -17.96
C PHE A 125 -9.99 13.93 -16.77
N GLY A 126 -10.27 14.51 -15.60
CA GLY A 126 -10.46 13.71 -14.39
C GLY A 126 -10.67 14.54 -13.13
N PHE A 127 -10.36 13.95 -12.00
CA PHE A 127 -10.56 14.58 -10.70
C PHE A 127 -9.41 14.24 -9.74
N ALA A 128 -9.20 15.12 -8.75
CA ALA A 128 -8.38 14.83 -7.57
C ALA A 128 -9.28 14.83 -6.33
N LEU A 129 -9.32 13.72 -5.62
CA LEU A 129 -10.16 13.48 -4.45
C LEU A 129 -9.30 13.14 -3.23
N SER A 130 -9.82 13.38 -2.02
CA SER A 130 -9.13 12.99 -0.79
C SER A 130 -9.98 12.06 0.08
N LEU A 131 -9.32 11.07 0.71
CA LEU A 131 -9.99 10.08 1.56
C LEU A 131 -10.57 10.68 2.84
N ASN A 132 -9.97 11.75 3.37
CA ASN A 132 -10.49 12.38 4.58
C ASN A 132 -11.82 13.12 4.34
N ASN A 133 -12.20 13.38 3.08
CA ASN A 133 -13.42 14.10 2.70
C ASN A 133 -14.49 13.20 2.07
N VAL A 134 -14.35 11.88 2.13
CA VAL A 134 -15.20 10.91 1.42
C VAL A 134 -16.69 11.13 1.65
N ASP A 135 -17.12 11.39 2.88
CA ASP A 135 -18.55 11.53 3.18
C ASP A 135 -19.21 12.73 2.49
N SER A 136 -18.46 13.80 2.27
CA SER A 136 -18.92 14.96 1.51
C SER A 136 -18.86 14.74 0.00
N ILE A 137 -17.85 14.02 -0.48
CA ILE A 137 -17.61 13.74 -1.92
C ILE A 137 -18.71 12.83 -2.50
N LYS A 138 -19.26 11.90 -1.73
CA LYS A 138 -20.33 10.97 -2.17
C LYS A 138 -21.52 11.65 -2.83
N LYS A 139 -21.82 12.88 -2.45
CA LYS A 139 -22.94 13.69 -3.01
C LYS A 139 -22.71 14.06 -4.48
N TYR A 140 -21.46 14.02 -4.94
CA TYR A 140 -21.04 14.38 -6.29
C TYR A 140 -20.80 13.17 -7.19
N SER A 141 -21.19 11.97 -6.75
CA SER A 141 -20.98 10.72 -7.50
C SER A 141 -21.39 10.76 -8.98
N PRO A 142 -22.45 11.48 -9.43
CA PRO A 142 -22.78 11.58 -10.85
C PRO A 142 -21.68 12.23 -11.71
N MET A 143 -20.83 13.08 -11.15
CA MET A 143 -19.72 13.70 -11.89
C MET A 143 -18.65 12.69 -12.28
N PHE A 144 -18.52 11.58 -11.56
CA PHE A 144 -17.52 10.55 -11.77
C PHE A 144 -17.93 9.45 -12.73
N ALA A 145 -19.05 9.63 -13.44
CA ALA A 145 -19.64 8.59 -14.31
C ALA A 145 -18.74 8.11 -15.46
N LYS A 146 -17.74 8.91 -15.85
CA LYS A 146 -16.75 8.57 -16.91
C LYS A 146 -15.42 8.04 -16.36
N THR A 147 -15.27 7.92 -15.04
CA THR A 147 -14.04 7.44 -14.43
C THR A 147 -13.85 5.95 -14.63
N PHE A 148 -12.67 5.55 -15.08
CA PHE A 148 -12.25 4.17 -15.20
C PHE A 148 -11.08 3.85 -14.27
N LEU A 149 -10.06 4.70 -14.22
CA LEU A 149 -8.84 4.49 -13.47
C LEU A 149 -8.79 5.40 -12.25
N LEU A 150 -8.48 4.82 -11.09
CA LEU A 150 -8.15 5.55 -9.87
C LEU A 150 -6.69 5.25 -9.52
N ILE A 151 -5.92 6.28 -9.20
CA ILE A 151 -4.51 6.16 -8.85
C ILE A 151 -4.32 6.75 -7.46
N MET A 152 -3.86 5.94 -6.52
CA MET A 152 -3.42 6.36 -5.20
C MET A 152 -1.93 6.12 -5.10
N ASP A 153 -1.16 7.20 -5.22
CA ASP A 153 0.27 7.14 -4.96
C ASP A 153 0.55 7.25 -3.47
N GLU A 154 1.64 6.66 -3.03
CA GLU A 154 2.04 6.60 -1.62
C GLU A 154 0.96 6.02 -0.69
N PHE A 155 0.26 4.92 -1.11
CA PHE A 155 -0.70 4.26 -0.23
C PHE A 155 -0.04 3.73 1.05
N GLN A 156 1.26 3.40 1.02
CA GLN A 156 2.07 3.21 2.22
C GLN A 156 2.74 4.54 2.58
N THR A 157 2.59 4.97 3.82
CA THR A 157 3.22 6.19 4.33
C THR A 157 4.46 5.86 5.16
N GLU A 158 5.55 6.59 4.92
CA GLU A 158 6.80 6.43 5.68
C GLU A 158 6.63 6.83 7.14
N SER A 159 5.74 7.76 7.44
CA SER A 159 5.43 8.19 8.81
C SER A 159 4.58 7.17 9.60
N GLY A 160 4.02 6.15 8.94
CA GLY A 160 3.06 5.24 9.55
C GLY A 160 1.70 5.88 9.90
N SER A 161 1.46 7.11 9.47
CA SER A 161 0.23 7.86 9.78
C SER A 161 -0.85 7.59 8.73
N TYR A 162 -1.90 6.87 9.12
CA TYR A 162 -3.07 6.57 8.31
C TYR A 162 -4.33 7.23 8.89
N LEU A 163 -5.32 7.44 8.03
CA LEU A 163 -6.64 7.88 8.51
C LEU A 163 -7.33 6.77 9.30
N SER A 164 -8.06 7.13 10.35
CA SER A 164 -8.92 6.16 11.03
C SER A 164 -9.90 5.54 10.04
N GLY A 165 -9.91 4.20 9.95
CA GLY A 165 -10.74 3.45 9.01
C GLY A 165 -10.42 3.74 7.53
N GLU A 166 -9.16 3.99 7.17
CA GLU A 166 -8.75 4.42 5.82
C GLU A 166 -9.25 3.48 4.72
N VAL A 167 -9.10 2.16 4.89
CA VAL A 167 -9.59 1.18 3.91
C VAL A 167 -11.11 1.20 3.77
N THR A 168 -11.84 1.37 4.87
CA THR A 168 -13.30 1.51 4.85
C THR A 168 -13.73 2.78 4.12
N LYS A 169 -13.01 3.89 4.32
CA LYS A 169 -13.24 5.14 3.58
C LYS A 169 -12.99 4.95 2.09
N LEU A 170 -11.90 4.27 1.74
CA LEU A 170 -11.61 3.93 0.34
C LEU A 170 -12.73 3.08 -0.27
N GLN A 171 -13.16 2.00 0.38
CA GLN A 171 -14.27 1.16 -0.09
C GLN A 171 -15.56 1.99 -0.30
N SER A 172 -15.87 2.87 0.65
CA SER A 172 -17.04 3.75 0.57
C SER A 172 -16.98 4.73 -0.61
N LEU A 173 -15.78 5.25 -0.92
CA LEU A 173 -15.54 6.08 -2.09
C LEU A 173 -15.72 5.27 -3.38
N LEU A 174 -15.09 4.10 -3.48
CA LEU A 174 -15.18 3.21 -4.64
C LEU A 174 -16.62 2.84 -4.96
N LEU A 175 -17.42 2.48 -3.95
CA LEU A 175 -18.86 2.22 -4.10
C LEU A 175 -19.62 3.44 -4.63
N SER A 176 -19.22 4.64 -4.29
CA SER A 176 -19.87 5.87 -4.73
C SER A 176 -19.48 6.24 -6.17
N VAL A 177 -18.20 6.11 -6.50
CA VAL A 177 -17.65 6.43 -7.83
C VAL A 177 -18.05 5.37 -8.88
N SER A 178 -18.22 4.10 -8.49
CA SER A 178 -18.62 3.02 -9.40
C SER A 178 -20.05 3.14 -9.91
N ARG A 179 -20.89 3.97 -9.30
CA ARG A 179 -22.27 4.21 -9.72
C ARG A 179 -22.31 5.18 -10.89
N GLY A 180 -23.35 5.09 -11.71
CA GLY A 180 -23.63 6.04 -12.78
C GLY A 180 -23.55 5.41 -14.17
N GLY A 181 -23.83 6.22 -15.21
CA GLY A 181 -23.90 5.72 -16.57
C GLY A 181 -25.01 4.69 -16.82
N GLY A 182 -26.09 4.72 -16.01
CA GLY A 182 -27.19 3.76 -16.11
C GLY A 182 -26.94 2.41 -15.43
N LYS A 183 -25.81 2.25 -14.73
CA LYS A 183 -25.47 1.01 -14.02
C LYS A 183 -25.41 1.24 -12.50
N GLN A 184 -25.86 0.24 -11.74
CA GLN A 184 -25.75 0.24 -10.27
C GLN A 184 -24.29 0.17 -9.81
N SER A 185 -23.47 -0.59 -10.53
CA SER A 185 -22.03 -0.68 -10.36
C SER A 185 -21.39 -0.99 -11.72
N ARG A 186 -20.28 -0.35 -12.02
CA ARG A 186 -19.46 -0.60 -13.22
C ARG A 186 -18.05 -0.95 -12.81
N PHE A 187 -17.39 -1.70 -13.68
CA PHE A 187 -15.98 -2.04 -13.47
C PHE A 187 -15.13 -0.77 -13.52
N MET A 188 -14.25 -0.64 -12.57
CA MET A 188 -13.20 0.39 -12.48
C MET A 188 -11.94 -0.26 -11.93
N ARG A 189 -10.80 0.37 -12.14
CA ARG A 189 -9.53 -0.12 -11.63
C ARG A 189 -8.90 0.87 -10.68
N LEU A 190 -8.58 0.39 -9.49
CA LEU A 190 -7.78 1.11 -8.50
C LEU A 190 -6.32 0.66 -8.59
N CYS A 191 -5.42 1.63 -8.75
CA CYS A 191 -3.98 1.42 -8.73
C CYS A 191 -3.41 1.98 -7.42
N LEU A 192 -2.87 1.11 -6.60
CA LEU A 192 -2.20 1.43 -5.33
C LEU A 192 -0.69 1.40 -5.55
N LEU A 193 -0.02 2.54 -5.47
CA LEU A 193 1.41 2.68 -5.75
C LEU A 193 2.15 3.08 -4.48
N SER A 194 3.31 2.49 -4.21
CA SER A 194 4.17 2.93 -3.11
C SER A 194 5.61 2.44 -3.26
N ASN A 195 6.48 2.99 -2.42
CA ASN A 195 7.73 2.37 -2.08
C ASN A 195 7.49 1.23 -1.07
N ASN A 196 8.51 0.39 -0.85
CA ASN A 196 8.48 -0.66 0.15
C ASN A 196 8.71 -0.06 1.55
N VAL A 197 7.64 0.26 2.26
CA VAL A 197 7.72 0.89 3.58
C VAL A 197 7.50 -0.12 4.70
N SER A 198 6.33 -0.71 4.78
CA SER A 198 5.98 -1.66 5.84
C SER A 198 5.03 -2.74 5.34
N LEU A 199 5.27 -3.98 5.76
CA LEU A 199 4.30 -5.07 5.56
C LEU A 199 3.07 -4.93 6.47
N LEU A 200 3.18 -4.18 7.57
CA LEU A 200 2.06 -3.83 8.42
C LEU A 200 1.52 -2.45 8.06
N ASN A 201 0.65 -2.42 7.10
CA ASN A 201 -0.14 -1.25 6.75
C ASN A 201 -1.60 -1.66 6.59
N PRO A 202 -2.57 -0.74 6.68
CA PRO A 202 -3.99 -1.06 6.65
C PRO A 202 -4.43 -1.85 5.40
N TYR A 203 -3.80 -1.58 4.26
CA TYR A 203 -4.13 -2.25 3.00
C TYR A 203 -3.65 -3.70 2.98
N PHE A 204 -2.38 -3.95 3.34
CA PHE A 204 -1.83 -5.30 3.36
C PHE A 204 -2.47 -6.18 4.44
N ILE A 205 -2.90 -5.56 5.54
CA ILE A 205 -3.69 -6.22 6.56
C ILE A 205 -5.06 -6.62 5.99
N HIS A 206 -5.75 -5.68 5.35
CA HIS A 206 -7.07 -5.94 4.75
C HIS A 206 -7.04 -7.06 3.70
N PHE A 207 -6.04 -7.06 2.83
CA PHE A 207 -5.86 -8.08 1.79
C PHE A 207 -5.16 -9.35 2.27
N GLY A 208 -4.69 -9.41 3.51
CA GLY A 208 -3.94 -10.54 4.07
C GLY A 208 -2.55 -10.73 3.48
N ILE A 209 -2.02 -9.72 2.75
CA ILE A 209 -0.74 -9.78 2.03
C ILE A 209 0.42 -10.08 2.98
N TYR A 210 0.43 -9.48 4.17
CA TYR A 210 1.47 -9.68 5.19
C TYR A 210 1.66 -11.15 5.61
N LYS A 211 0.62 -11.99 5.45
CA LYS A 211 0.67 -13.44 5.76
C LYS A 211 1.40 -14.24 4.69
N TYR A 212 1.24 -13.84 3.44
CA TYR A 212 1.72 -14.61 2.28
C TYR A 212 3.01 -14.06 1.68
N TYR A 213 3.36 -12.81 1.99
CA TYR A 213 4.60 -12.22 1.48
C TYR A 213 5.83 -12.91 2.07
N GLN A 214 6.75 -13.31 1.18
CA GLN A 214 8.08 -13.83 1.51
C GLN A 214 9.14 -13.07 0.74
N LYS A 215 10.38 -13.10 1.21
CA LYS A 215 11.50 -12.49 0.46
C LYS A 215 11.59 -13.11 -0.93
N GLY A 216 11.58 -12.25 -1.96
CA GLY A 216 11.59 -12.68 -3.36
C GLY A 216 10.21 -12.87 -3.98
N THR A 217 9.12 -12.67 -3.25
CA THR A 217 7.77 -12.63 -3.83
C THR A 217 7.70 -11.50 -4.85
N LYS A 218 7.31 -11.84 -6.08
CA LYS A 218 7.15 -10.88 -7.18
C LYS A 218 5.70 -10.47 -7.42
N LEU A 219 4.77 -11.41 -7.24
CA LEU A 219 3.34 -11.21 -7.42
C LEU A 219 2.58 -11.96 -6.32
N LEU A 220 1.54 -11.33 -5.80
CA LEU A 220 0.54 -11.94 -4.95
C LEU A 220 -0.85 -11.73 -5.58
N HIS A 221 -1.52 -12.84 -5.83
CA HIS A 221 -2.85 -12.87 -6.41
C HIS A 221 -3.87 -13.20 -5.33
N GLY A 222 -4.90 -12.39 -5.24
CA GLY A 222 -6.07 -12.71 -4.43
C GLY A 222 -7.33 -12.48 -5.27
N LYS A 223 -8.47 -12.71 -4.69
CA LYS A 223 -9.74 -12.53 -5.36
C LYS A 223 -10.03 -11.03 -5.58
N GLY A 224 -10.07 -10.61 -6.86
CA GLY A 224 -10.30 -9.22 -7.25
C GLY A 224 -9.09 -8.29 -7.11
N TYR A 225 -7.92 -8.80 -6.71
CA TYR A 225 -6.71 -8.00 -6.59
C TYR A 225 -5.42 -8.72 -7.00
N VAL A 226 -4.43 -7.93 -7.44
CA VAL A 226 -3.05 -8.39 -7.67
C VAL A 226 -2.09 -7.33 -7.14
N PHE A 227 -1.05 -7.76 -6.39
CA PHE A 227 0.04 -6.90 -5.95
C PHE A 227 1.37 -7.35 -6.54
N GLU A 228 2.08 -6.43 -7.17
CA GLU A 228 3.42 -6.61 -7.67
C GLU A 228 4.45 -6.02 -6.70
N PHE A 229 5.50 -6.80 -6.44
CA PHE A 229 6.67 -6.41 -5.67
C PHE A 229 7.86 -6.40 -6.62
N SER A 230 8.12 -5.25 -7.21
CA SER A 230 9.14 -5.11 -8.25
C SER A 230 10.40 -4.46 -7.70
N TYR A 231 11.50 -4.66 -8.42
CA TYR A 231 12.78 -4.03 -8.16
C TYR A 231 13.34 -3.47 -9.45
N ASN A 232 13.65 -2.19 -9.45
CA ASN A 232 14.27 -1.53 -10.58
C ASN A 232 15.78 -1.34 -10.30
N ALA A 233 16.60 -2.13 -10.99
CA ALA A 233 18.04 -2.12 -10.81
C ALA A 233 18.70 -0.82 -11.29
N ALA A 234 18.15 -0.21 -12.36
CA ALA A 234 18.69 1.05 -12.91
C ALA A 234 18.48 2.20 -11.92
N SER A 235 17.29 2.34 -11.32
CA SER A 235 17.04 3.36 -10.30
C SER A 235 17.86 3.13 -9.03
N SER A 236 18.02 1.87 -8.61
CA SER A 236 18.89 1.52 -7.48
C SER A 236 20.33 1.95 -7.72
N LYS A 237 20.84 1.64 -8.91
CA LYS A 237 22.19 2.04 -9.32
C LYS A 237 22.35 3.56 -9.35
N ALA A 238 21.40 4.26 -9.97
CA ALA A 238 21.41 5.72 -10.05
C ALA A 238 21.42 6.39 -8.66
N ILE A 239 20.63 5.89 -7.71
CA ILE A 239 20.62 6.39 -6.33
C ILE A 239 21.99 6.16 -5.67
N ARG A 240 22.55 4.96 -5.77
CA ARG A 240 23.82 4.59 -5.12
C ARG A 240 25.04 5.33 -5.70
N GLU A 241 25.03 5.58 -7.00
CA GLU A 241 26.08 6.31 -7.71
C GLU A 241 26.00 7.84 -7.54
N ASN A 242 24.84 8.36 -7.12
CA ASN A 242 24.67 9.78 -6.88
C ASN A 242 25.50 10.24 -5.68
N GLY A 243 26.37 11.23 -5.89
CA GLY A 243 27.28 11.73 -4.87
C GLY A 243 26.61 12.20 -3.59
N LEU A 244 25.36 12.72 -3.70
CA LEU A 244 24.57 13.14 -2.55
C LEU A 244 24.25 11.95 -1.62
N PHE A 245 23.87 10.80 -2.18
CA PHE A 245 23.46 9.63 -1.40
C PHE A 245 24.65 8.77 -0.92
N LYS A 246 25.86 8.96 -1.47
CA LYS A 246 27.05 8.27 -0.95
C LYS A 246 27.33 8.59 0.51
N ALA A 247 26.99 9.80 0.97
CA ALA A 247 27.12 10.17 2.39
C ALA A 247 26.21 9.36 3.32
N PHE A 248 25.12 8.76 2.77
CA PHE A 248 24.12 7.99 3.50
C PHE A 248 24.12 6.52 3.11
N GLU A 249 25.17 6.02 2.43
CA GLU A 249 25.23 4.67 1.86
C GLU A 249 25.00 3.56 2.89
N GLN A 250 25.40 3.78 4.13
CA GLN A 250 25.24 2.80 5.21
C GLN A 250 23.93 2.95 5.98
N SER A 251 23.08 3.95 5.66
CA SER A 251 21.81 4.11 6.35
C SER A 251 20.80 3.04 5.94
N GLU A 252 20.01 2.54 6.90
CA GLU A 252 18.93 1.59 6.65
C GLU A 252 17.90 2.17 5.67
N TYR A 253 17.63 3.48 5.76
CA TYR A 253 16.74 4.18 4.85
C TYR A 253 17.22 4.10 3.40
N THR A 254 18.49 4.42 3.12
CA THR A 254 19.06 4.36 1.77
C THR A 254 19.03 2.94 1.24
N ASN A 255 19.34 1.94 2.07
CA ASN A 255 19.30 0.54 1.70
C ASN A 255 17.89 0.06 1.38
N ALA A 256 16.89 0.45 2.16
CA ALA A 256 15.50 0.13 1.90
C ALA A 256 14.97 0.82 0.63
N MET A 257 15.24 2.13 0.45
CA MET A 257 14.75 2.91 -0.68
C MET A 257 15.44 2.58 -2.00
N SER A 258 16.71 2.20 -1.98
CA SER A 258 17.45 1.76 -3.17
C SER A 258 17.37 0.24 -3.40
N GLY A 259 17.08 -0.55 -2.37
CA GLY A 259 16.96 -2.00 -2.41
C GLY A 259 15.53 -2.47 -2.66
N ASN A 260 15.36 -3.80 -2.62
CA ASN A 260 14.04 -4.45 -2.63
C ASN A 260 13.67 -4.92 -1.21
N GLU A 261 14.06 -4.15 -0.21
CA GLU A 261 13.79 -4.45 1.18
C GLU A 261 12.77 -3.46 1.73
N TYR A 262 11.93 -3.93 2.64
CA TYR A 262 11.04 -3.04 3.36
C TYR A 262 11.84 -2.21 4.34
N LEU A 263 11.50 -0.94 4.49
CA LEU A 263 12.12 -0.05 5.48
C LEU A 263 11.97 -0.64 6.89
N ILE A 264 10.82 -1.28 7.15
CA ILE A 264 10.56 -2.08 8.35
C ILE A 264 10.59 -3.55 7.93
N SER A 265 11.78 -4.13 7.85
CA SER A 265 12.01 -5.47 7.28
C SER A 265 11.42 -6.57 8.14
N ALA A 266 10.64 -7.46 7.51
CA ALA A 266 10.00 -8.57 8.17
C ALA A 266 10.88 -9.83 8.29
N ASP A 267 11.88 -10.00 7.44
CA ASP A 267 12.66 -11.25 7.34
C ASP A 267 13.83 -11.32 8.32
N THR A 268 14.39 -10.17 8.73
CA THR A 268 15.42 -10.10 9.76
C THR A 268 14.93 -10.50 11.14
N PHE A 269 13.61 -10.64 11.32
CA PHE A 269 12.99 -10.89 12.61
C PHE A 269 12.91 -12.36 13.00
N ILE A 270 13.10 -13.32 12.06
CA ILE A 270 13.13 -14.76 12.39
C ILE A 270 14.55 -15.15 12.77
N GLN A 271 14.93 -14.74 13.98
CA GLN A 271 16.24 -15.03 14.52
C GLN A 271 16.16 -15.06 16.05
N LYS A 272 16.77 -16.05 16.67
CA LYS A 272 16.92 -16.05 18.13
C LYS A 272 18.08 -15.11 18.51
N PRO A 273 17.84 -14.05 19.32
CA PRO A 273 18.90 -13.19 19.83
C PRO A 273 19.91 -13.97 20.66
N LYS A 274 21.12 -13.45 20.76
CA LYS A 274 22.18 -13.98 21.65
C LYS A 274 22.15 -13.23 22.96
N GLY A 275 22.74 -13.84 24.01
CA GLY A 275 22.89 -13.18 25.30
C GLY A 275 21.87 -13.61 26.36
N ARG A 276 21.86 -12.86 27.48
CA ARG A 276 21.00 -13.14 28.62
C ARG A 276 19.58 -12.65 28.36
N SER A 277 18.60 -13.45 28.71
CA SER A 277 17.19 -13.13 28.54
C SER A 277 16.40 -13.39 29.81
N LYS A 278 15.28 -12.69 29.92
CA LYS A 278 14.26 -12.89 30.95
C LYS A 278 12.94 -13.26 30.28
N TYR A 279 12.30 -14.29 30.80
CA TYR A 279 10.92 -14.61 30.40
C TYR A 279 9.96 -13.58 30.99
N ILE A 280 9.08 -12.98 30.17
CA ILE A 280 8.21 -11.89 30.62
C ILE A 280 6.78 -12.41 30.84
N PHE A 281 6.21 -13.07 29.85
CA PHE A 281 4.84 -13.63 29.91
C PHE A 281 4.59 -14.62 28.76
N THR A 282 3.47 -15.31 28.84
CA THR A 282 2.96 -16.21 27.79
C THR A 282 1.76 -15.56 27.12
N ILE A 283 1.67 -15.64 25.80
CA ILE A 283 0.49 -15.24 25.02
C ILE A 283 -0.29 -16.50 24.68
N LEU A 284 -1.60 -16.50 24.97
CA LEU A 284 -2.56 -17.49 24.45
C LEU A 284 -3.31 -16.84 23.28
N TYR A 285 -3.19 -17.45 22.11
CA TYR A 285 -3.83 -16.97 20.90
C TYR A 285 -4.25 -18.14 20.02
N ASP A 286 -5.54 -18.21 19.69
CA ASP A 286 -6.16 -19.26 18.90
C ASP A 286 -5.82 -20.69 19.40
N SER A 287 -5.94 -20.88 20.72
CA SER A 287 -5.61 -22.12 21.45
C SER A 287 -4.12 -22.51 21.48
N ASP A 288 -3.24 -21.71 20.90
CA ASP A 288 -1.78 -21.90 20.93
C ASP A 288 -1.11 -20.97 21.95
N TYR A 289 -0.02 -21.46 22.56
CA TYR A 289 0.76 -20.72 23.53
C TYR A 289 2.08 -20.24 22.93
N TYR A 290 2.44 -18.99 23.20
CA TYR A 290 3.66 -18.35 22.75
C TYR A 290 4.38 -17.69 23.93
N GLY A 291 5.67 -17.99 24.09
CA GLY A 291 6.48 -17.34 25.11
C GLY A 291 7.06 -16.02 24.62
N VAL A 292 7.22 -15.07 25.53
CA VAL A 292 7.82 -13.76 25.29
C VAL A 292 9.01 -13.57 26.20
N TRP A 293 10.17 -13.23 25.62
CA TRP A 293 11.43 -12.95 26.32
C TRP A 293 11.92 -11.55 25.99
N GLU A 294 12.56 -10.94 26.96
CA GLU A 294 13.36 -9.74 26.79
C GLU A 294 14.84 -10.09 26.85
N TYR A 295 15.61 -9.66 25.86
CA TYR A 295 17.06 -9.81 25.77
C TYR A 295 17.74 -8.51 26.16
N PHE A 296 18.55 -8.52 27.22
CA PHE A 296 19.05 -7.29 27.86
C PHE A 296 20.18 -6.60 27.09
N GLU A 297 21.01 -7.35 26.36
CA GLU A 297 22.22 -6.83 25.74
C GLU A 297 21.89 -5.94 24.54
N ASP A 298 20.91 -6.33 23.73
CA ASP A 298 20.51 -5.63 22.51
C ASP A 298 19.11 -5.01 22.61
N GLY A 299 18.39 -5.21 23.72
CA GLY A 299 17.02 -4.71 23.91
C GLY A 299 15.94 -5.40 23.07
N TYR A 300 16.24 -6.61 22.55
CA TYR A 300 15.26 -7.33 21.74
C TYR A 300 14.13 -7.94 22.57
N ILE A 301 12.92 -7.86 22.06
CA ILE A 301 11.79 -8.68 22.48
C ILE A 301 11.69 -9.89 21.53
N TYR A 302 11.76 -11.10 22.08
CA TYR A 302 11.72 -12.34 21.33
C TYR A 302 10.47 -13.12 21.63
N VAL A 303 9.72 -13.48 20.60
CA VAL A 303 8.49 -14.27 20.69
C VAL A 303 8.70 -15.64 20.05
N SER A 304 8.28 -16.68 20.75
CA SER A 304 8.51 -18.06 20.31
C SER A 304 7.29 -18.96 20.53
N THR A 305 7.15 -19.96 19.68
CA THR A 305 6.22 -21.09 19.86
C THR A 305 6.59 -22.00 21.04
N LYS A 306 7.79 -21.86 21.61
CA LYS A 306 8.16 -22.46 22.89
C LYS A 306 7.78 -21.50 24.02
N TYR A 307 7.27 -22.04 25.14
CA TYR A 307 6.88 -21.22 26.29
C TYR A 307 7.19 -21.95 27.60
N ASP A 308 7.27 -21.19 28.69
CA ASP A 308 7.48 -21.73 30.03
C ASP A 308 6.11 -22.05 30.67
N LYS A 309 5.81 -23.35 30.81
CA LYS A 309 4.56 -23.82 31.41
C LYS A 309 4.42 -23.47 32.89
N SER A 310 5.53 -23.22 33.58
CA SER A 310 5.54 -22.89 35.02
C SER A 310 5.25 -21.40 35.27
N PHE A 311 5.35 -20.56 34.23
CA PHE A 311 5.16 -19.13 34.39
C PHE A 311 3.65 -18.76 34.42
N LYS A 312 3.25 -18.08 35.49
CA LYS A 312 1.83 -17.88 35.81
C LYS A 312 1.13 -16.80 34.99
N THR A 313 1.88 -15.84 34.42
CA THR A 313 1.29 -14.76 33.65
C THR A 313 1.02 -15.21 32.23
N VAL A 314 -0.24 -15.54 31.97
CA VAL A 314 -0.75 -15.86 30.62
C VAL A 314 -1.72 -14.77 30.20
N VAL A 315 -1.48 -14.18 29.05
CA VAL A 315 -2.28 -13.09 28.50
C VAL A 315 -2.98 -13.51 27.21
N THR A 316 -4.09 -12.88 26.90
CA THR A 316 -4.79 -13.08 25.63
C THR A 316 -5.34 -11.76 25.08
N PHE A 317 -5.55 -11.70 23.77
CA PHE A 317 -6.14 -10.56 23.06
C PHE A 317 -7.54 -10.87 22.52
N ARG A 318 -7.97 -12.13 22.62
CA ARG A 318 -9.24 -12.61 22.07
C ARG A 318 -10.17 -13.06 23.17
N ALA A 319 -11.42 -12.58 23.12
CA ALA A 319 -12.44 -13.02 24.06
C ALA A 319 -12.67 -14.55 24.01
N ALA A 320 -12.49 -15.18 22.82
CA ALA A 320 -12.63 -16.62 22.65
C ALA A 320 -11.55 -17.43 23.40
N ASP A 321 -10.38 -16.84 23.62
CA ASP A 321 -9.27 -17.47 24.35
C ASP A 321 -9.23 -17.08 25.84
N HIS A 322 -10.15 -16.19 26.29
CA HIS A 322 -10.16 -15.71 27.66
C HIS A 322 -10.70 -16.77 28.63
N MET A 323 -9.92 -17.10 29.64
CA MET A 323 -10.23 -18.06 30.70
C MET A 323 -9.98 -17.42 32.07
N GLN A 324 -10.42 -18.06 33.15
CA GLN A 324 -10.19 -17.58 34.52
C GLN A 324 -8.69 -17.43 34.88
N THR A 325 -7.82 -18.14 34.17
CA THR A 325 -6.36 -18.11 34.37
C THR A 325 -5.61 -17.20 33.43
N THR A 326 -6.32 -16.47 32.55
CA THR A 326 -5.71 -15.55 31.58
C THR A 326 -6.06 -14.11 31.87
N ILE A 327 -5.12 -13.20 31.55
CA ILE A 327 -5.32 -11.75 31.62
C ILE A 327 -5.70 -11.26 30.23
N MET A 328 -6.85 -10.59 30.13
CA MET A 328 -7.23 -9.95 28.86
C MET A 328 -6.43 -8.66 28.68
N LEU A 329 -5.61 -8.58 27.64
CA LEU A 329 -4.87 -7.39 27.28
C LEU A 329 -5.70 -6.48 26.37
N ASN A 330 -5.53 -5.18 26.53
CA ASN A 330 -6.08 -4.15 25.68
C ASN A 330 -4.96 -3.22 25.17
N HIS A 331 -5.30 -2.23 24.33
CA HIS A 331 -4.30 -1.36 23.70
C HIS A 331 -3.47 -0.52 24.67
N TYR A 332 -3.95 -0.28 25.86
CA TYR A 332 -3.30 0.57 26.89
C TYR A 332 -2.47 -0.25 27.87
N ASP A 333 -2.42 -1.57 27.69
CA ASP A 333 -1.68 -2.42 28.59
C ASP A 333 -0.16 -2.27 28.36
N TYR A 334 0.59 -2.12 29.45
CA TYR A 334 2.05 -1.93 29.43
C TYR A 334 2.77 -3.06 28.69
N LEU A 335 2.37 -4.32 28.91
CA LEU A 335 3.01 -5.45 28.26
C LEU A 335 2.83 -5.42 26.72
N TRP A 336 1.67 -4.98 26.27
CA TRP A 336 1.39 -4.85 24.86
C TRP A 336 2.12 -3.64 24.24
N ASN A 337 2.18 -2.53 24.96
CA ASN A 337 2.92 -1.35 24.53
C ASN A 337 4.40 -1.65 24.30
N ASN A 338 5.04 -2.47 25.16
CA ASN A 338 6.42 -2.89 24.94
C ASN A 338 6.61 -3.66 23.62
N ILE A 339 5.68 -4.53 23.25
CA ILE A 339 5.73 -5.24 21.96
C ILE A 339 5.54 -4.27 20.79
N ARG A 340 4.61 -3.33 20.91
CA ARG A 340 4.37 -2.31 19.88
C ARG A 340 5.58 -1.42 19.64
N GLU A 341 6.19 -0.91 20.70
CA GLU A 341 7.39 -0.08 20.60
C GLU A 341 8.57 -0.90 20.05
N ALA A 342 8.79 -2.12 20.54
CA ALA A 342 9.80 -3.02 19.99
C ALA A 342 9.57 -3.33 18.50
N TYR A 343 8.31 -3.38 18.05
CA TYR A 343 8.01 -3.51 16.64
C TYR A 343 8.40 -2.26 15.84
N LYS A 344 7.99 -1.07 16.30
CA LYS A 344 8.31 0.21 15.65
C LYS A 344 9.83 0.45 15.55
N ASP A 345 10.55 0.06 16.59
CA ASP A 345 12.01 0.24 16.68
C ASP A 345 12.79 -0.90 15.98
N GLY A 346 12.10 -1.85 15.33
CA GLY A 346 12.75 -2.99 14.70
C GLY A 346 13.38 -3.99 15.66
N MET A 347 13.00 -3.95 16.94
CA MET A 347 13.57 -4.75 18.02
C MET A 347 12.80 -6.06 18.31
N LEU A 348 11.80 -6.41 17.52
CA LEU A 348 11.14 -7.71 17.62
C LEU A 348 11.94 -8.81 16.93
N ARG A 349 11.93 -10.01 17.54
CA ARG A 349 12.50 -11.23 16.94
C ARG A 349 11.56 -12.41 17.20
N PHE A 350 11.58 -13.39 16.29
CA PHE A 350 10.67 -14.55 16.33
C PHE A 350 11.42 -15.86 16.18
N SER A 351 10.88 -16.94 16.78
CA SER A 351 11.43 -18.28 16.59
C SER A 351 11.15 -18.83 15.18
N ASP A 352 10.01 -18.48 14.62
CA ASP A 352 9.47 -19.04 13.39
C ASP A 352 8.34 -18.17 12.82
N MET A 353 7.86 -18.52 11.62
CA MET A 353 6.77 -17.83 10.94
C MET A 353 5.45 -17.88 11.72
N LYS A 354 5.18 -18.94 12.52
CA LYS A 354 3.95 -19.06 13.29
C LYS A 354 3.90 -17.99 14.40
N ALA A 355 4.99 -17.83 15.15
CA ALA A 355 5.12 -16.79 16.17
C ALA A 355 5.04 -15.38 15.58
N LYS A 356 5.69 -15.17 14.43
CA LYS A 356 5.63 -13.90 13.70
C LYS A 356 4.20 -13.57 13.28
N ASN A 357 3.52 -14.49 12.58
CA ASN A 357 2.17 -14.26 12.07
C ASN A 357 1.16 -13.99 13.20
N MET A 358 1.30 -14.67 14.34
CA MET A 358 0.47 -14.41 15.53
C MET A 358 0.64 -12.96 16.00
N ILE A 359 1.85 -12.47 16.18
CA ILE A 359 2.09 -11.08 16.61
C ILE A 359 1.58 -10.09 15.56
N LEU A 360 1.78 -10.37 14.27
CA LEU A 360 1.28 -9.53 13.20
C LEU A 360 -0.26 -9.48 13.17
N ASP A 361 -0.94 -10.60 13.44
CA ASP A 361 -2.40 -10.64 13.56
C ASP A 361 -2.89 -9.75 14.73
N VAL A 362 -2.21 -9.80 15.87
CA VAL A 362 -2.56 -9.00 17.05
C VAL A 362 -2.30 -7.51 16.80
N LEU A 363 -1.15 -7.17 16.20
CA LEU A 363 -0.85 -5.79 15.79
C LEU A 363 -1.84 -5.25 14.77
N ALA A 364 -2.28 -6.11 13.84
CA ALA A 364 -3.30 -5.78 12.86
C ALA A 364 -4.65 -5.42 13.50
N ILE A 365 -5.09 -6.20 14.48
CA ILE A 365 -6.32 -5.92 15.24
C ILE A 365 -6.23 -4.54 15.92
N ASP A 366 -5.07 -4.17 16.41
CA ASP A 366 -4.83 -2.91 17.10
C ASP A 366 -4.87 -1.70 16.14
N LEU A 367 -4.42 -1.86 14.91
CA LEU A 367 -4.46 -0.81 13.88
C LEU A 367 -5.87 -0.56 13.32
N TYR A 368 -6.82 -1.48 13.52
CA TYR A 368 -8.20 -1.36 13.04
C TYR A 368 -9.18 -0.79 14.08
N LYS A 369 -8.77 -0.62 15.31
CA LYS A 369 -9.56 -0.01 16.40
C LYS A 369 -9.16 1.43 16.65
#